data_b3180d42264f913a1ea82f383aef44ed
#
_entry.id   b3180d42264f913a1ea82f383aef44ed
#
_cell.length_a   1.000
_cell.length_b   1.000
_cell.length_c   1.000
_cell.angle_alpha   90.00
_cell.angle_beta   90.00
_cell.angle_gamma   90.00
#
_symmetry.space_group_name_H-M   'P 1'
#
loop_
_entity.id
_entity.type
_entity.pdbx_description
1 polymer ?
#
loop_
_entity_poly.entity_id
_entity_poly.type
_entity_poly.pdbx_seq_one_letter_code
_entity_poly.pdbx_strand_id
1 'polypeptide(L)'
;MTHENILEMQGIEKTFPGVKALDGVQLKLRRGTVHALMGENGAGKSTLMKCLFGIYRKDAGKIILDGKEIEFEDTKHALKSGVAMVHQELIQVQSTRVMDNIWLGRFPMKGLFIDEDKMYKDTLEIFRQLDIQVDPKRKIGDMQVSEKQMVEIAKAVSYDSKVLVLDEPTSSLTEKEVNHLFKIIRSLKEKGVGIIYISHKMEELDQIADEVTIFRDGQWVATEAVRNITTDQIINLMVGRDLTNRFPPKTNTPSSPLLSVVDLSVKYQPSIKDVSFDLRKGEILGVAGLVGSRRTDVLEALFGMRTVEKGEITKHGVKIVNKNPQQAIKNGFALVTEERRETGIFAELDIRFNATLANIDSYKKLLVLLNPKTMNRDTDWVIDSMRVKTPSKATKIQSLSGGNQQKVIVGRWLLTEPDVLLLDEPTRGIDVGAKYEIYQLMIDLANNGKGIIMVSSEMPELLGVTDRIMVMSDGRLAGIVDTKQTNQEEIMRLAAKYL
;
A
#
# COMPACT_ATOMS: atom_id res chain seq x y z
N MET A 1 34.24 -11.96 -23.83
CA MET A 1 33.72 -12.76 -22.70
C MET A 1 32.46 -12.07 -22.23
N THR A 2 31.29 -12.69 -22.35
CA THR A 2 30.06 -12.15 -21.79
C THR A 2 30.12 -12.32 -20.27
N HIS A 3 30.15 -11.24 -19.52
CA HIS A 3 30.07 -11.30 -18.07
C HIS A 3 28.73 -11.93 -17.66
N GLU A 4 28.73 -12.86 -16.72
CA GLU A 4 27.54 -13.53 -16.23
C GLU A 4 26.58 -12.52 -15.59
N ASN A 5 27.11 -11.56 -14.83
CA ASN A 5 26.35 -10.46 -14.24
C ASN A 5 26.32 -9.26 -15.20
N ILE A 6 25.10 -8.79 -15.52
CA ILE A 6 24.91 -7.57 -16.30
C ILE A 6 25.08 -6.33 -15.43
N LEU A 7 24.72 -6.42 -14.15
CA LEU A 7 24.83 -5.34 -13.17
C LEU A 7 25.35 -5.89 -11.85
N GLU A 8 26.31 -5.17 -11.25
CA GLU A 8 26.74 -5.38 -9.88
C GLU A 8 26.78 -4.05 -9.13
N MET A 9 26.20 -4.02 -7.97
CA MET A 9 26.30 -2.92 -7.00
C MET A 9 26.97 -3.46 -5.75
N GLN A 10 28.10 -2.86 -5.36
CA GLN A 10 28.96 -3.38 -4.30
C GLN A 10 29.23 -2.32 -3.25
N GLY A 11 28.89 -2.60 -1.98
CA GLY A 11 29.17 -1.73 -0.84
C GLY A 11 28.54 -0.34 -0.96
N ILE A 12 27.34 -0.24 -1.51
CA ILE A 12 26.68 1.06 -1.73
C ILE A 12 26.22 1.66 -0.41
N GLU A 13 26.67 2.89 -0.16
CA GLU A 13 26.25 3.69 0.99
C GLU A 13 25.54 4.96 0.56
N LYS A 14 24.52 5.35 1.34
CA LYS A 14 23.81 6.61 1.18
C LYS A 14 23.27 7.11 2.52
N THR A 15 23.66 8.33 2.88
CA THR A 15 23.20 9.01 4.09
C THR A 15 22.40 10.24 3.74
N PHE A 16 21.31 10.47 4.44
CA PHE A 16 20.54 11.71 4.45
C PHE A 16 20.56 12.32 5.84
N PRO A 17 20.23 13.60 6.01
CA PRO A 17 20.21 14.23 7.33
C PRO A 17 19.37 13.41 8.34
N GLY A 18 20.03 12.85 9.35
CA GLY A 18 19.41 12.07 10.41
C GLY A 18 19.19 10.58 10.11
N VAL A 19 19.54 10.06 8.89
CA VAL A 19 19.33 8.64 8.57
C VAL A 19 20.38 8.11 7.59
N LYS A 20 20.97 6.95 7.89
CA LYS A 20 21.79 6.17 6.94
C LYS A 20 20.83 5.23 6.18
N ALA A 21 20.45 5.64 4.98
CA ALA A 21 19.44 4.94 4.18
C ALA A 21 19.98 3.68 3.48
N LEU A 22 21.30 3.64 3.21
CA LEU A 22 22.01 2.47 2.68
C LEU A 22 23.33 2.34 3.43
N ASP A 23 23.62 1.15 3.94
CA ASP A 23 24.79 0.83 4.73
C ASP A 23 25.53 -0.38 4.14
N GLY A 24 26.41 -0.11 3.16
CA GLY A 24 27.24 -1.13 2.54
C GLY A 24 26.45 -2.19 1.75
N VAL A 25 25.30 -1.85 1.16
CA VAL A 25 24.41 -2.80 0.48
C VAL A 25 25.00 -3.30 -0.84
N GLN A 26 24.57 -4.50 -1.23
CA GLN A 26 25.01 -5.14 -2.48
C GLN A 26 23.83 -5.74 -3.25
N LEU A 27 23.97 -5.79 -4.59
CA LEU A 27 23.04 -6.43 -5.50
C LEU A 27 23.80 -6.94 -6.72
N LYS A 28 23.51 -8.17 -7.16
CA LYS A 28 24.02 -8.73 -8.40
C LYS A 28 22.87 -9.17 -9.29
N LEU A 29 22.86 -8.75 -10.54
CA LEU A 29 21.83 -9.10 -11.50
C LEU A 29 22.46 -9.83 -12.66
N ARG A 30 22.03 -11.06 -12.91
CA ARG A 30 22.46 -11.84 -14.05
C ARG A 30 21.70 -11.44 -15.32
N ARG A 31 22.35 -11.60 -16.45
CA ARG A 31 21.73 -11.35 -17.76
C ARG A 31 20.57 -12.30 -17.98
N GLY A 32 19.42 -11.76 -18.45
CA GLY A 32 18.24 -12.57 -18.75
C GLY A 32 17.64 -13.25 -17.51
N THR A 33 17.72 -12.60 -16.34
CA THR A 33 17.06 -13.06 -15.12
C THR A 33 16.18 -11.97 -14.51
N VAL A 34 15.22 -12.39 -13.72
CA VAL A 34 14.42 -11.52 -12.85
C VAL A 34 14.93 -11.64 -11.43
N HIS A 35 15.45 -10.56 -10.90
CA HIS A 35 15.94 -10.46 -9.54
C HIS A 35 14.97 -9.65 -8.69
N ALA A 36 14.30 -10.30 -7.76
CA ALA A 36 13.40 -9.62 -6.84
C ALA A 36 14.18 -8.87 -5.75
N LEU A 37 13.78 -7.64 -5.44
CA LEU A 37 14.32 -6.86 -4.33
C LEU A 37 13.23 -6.62 -3.29
N MET A 38 13.35 -7.30 -2.15
CA MET A 38 12.38 -7.33 -1.07
C MET A 38 12.87 -6.60 0.17
N GLY A 39 11.94 -6.19 1.01
CA GLY A 39 12.22 -5.50 2.28
C GLY A 39 11.04 -4.63 2.67
N GLU A 40 10.98 -4.22 3.94
CA GLU A 40 9.95 -3.32 4.43
C GLU A 40 10.05 -1.91 3.82
N ASN A 41 9.00 -1.09 4.01
CA ASN A 41 9.06 0.32 3.63
C ASN A 41 10.15 1.03 4.44
N GLY A 42 11.03 1.76 3.75
CA GLY A 42 12.20 2.37 4.38
C GLY A 42 13.44 1.47 4.44
N ALA A 43 13.39 0.22 3.99
CA ALA A 43 14.54 -0.69 3.96
C ALA A 43 15.66 -0.29 2.98
N GLY A 44 15.48 0.81 2.20
CA GLY A 44 16.50 1.32 1.29
C GLY A 44 16.33 0.93 -0.18
N LYS A 45 15.34 0.09 -0.55
CA LYS A 45 15.13 -0.42 -1.93
C LYS A 45 15.08 0.68 -2.97
N SER A 46 14.14 1.61 -2.83
CA SER A 46 13.98 2.73 -3.78
C SER A 46 15.17 3.71 -3.73
N THR A 47 15.86 3.82 -2.59
CA THR A 47 17.09 4.62 -2.49
C THR A 47 18.21 3.99 -3.31
N LEU A 48 18.39 2.67 -3.24
CA LEU A 48 19.37 1.95 -4.06
C LEU A 48 19.10 2.13 -5.55
N MET A 49 17.82 2.00 -5.98
CA MET A 49 17.43 2.20 -7.38
C MET A 49 17.63 3.65 -7.83
N LYS A 50 17.36 4.63 -6.97
CA LYS A 50 17.65 6.04 -7.27
C LYS A 50 19.15 6.33 -7.40
N CYS A 51 20.00 5.62 -6.64
CA CYS A 51 21.46 5.65 -6.84
C CYS A 51 21.86 5.00 -8.17
N LEU A 52 21.28 3.85 -8.51
CA LEU A 52 21.49 3.17 -9.79
C LEU A 52 21.07 4.06 -10.97
N PHE A 53 19.99 4.81 -10.84
CA PHE A 53 19.44 5.63 -11.92
C PHE A 53 20.02 7.06 -11.99
N GLY A 54 21.02 7.37 -11.11
CA GLY A 54 21.69 8.68 -11.10
C GLY A 54 20.85 9.84 -10.53
N ILE A 55 19.72 9.53 -9.84
CA ILE A 55 18.91 10.52 -9.14
C ILE A 55 19.60 10.94 -7.85
N TYR A 56 20.20 9.99 -7.13
CA TYR A 56 21.01 10.24 -5.96
C TYR A 56 22.46 9.82 -6.23
N ARG A 57 23.38 10.67 -5.87
CA ARG A 57 24.79 10.29 -5.83
C ARG A 57 25.04 9.41 -4.61
N LYS A 58 25.64 8.24 -4.82
CA LYS A 58 26.09 7.36 -3.73
C LYS A 58 27.22 8.02 -2.93
N ASP A 59 27.31 7.72 -1.66
CA ASP A 59 28.39 8.25 -0.80
C ASP A 59 29.61 7.34 -0.82
N ALA A 60 29.41 6.01 -0.99
CA ALA A 60 30.47 5.02 -1.16
C ALA A 60 29.99 3.84 -2.02
N GLY A 61 30.91 2.93 -2.35
CA GLY A 61 30.65 1.72 -3.14
C GLY A 61 30.84 1.90 -4.64
N LYS A 62 30.59 0.82 -5.40
CA LYS A 62 30.80 0.76 -6.84
C LYS A 62 29.57 0.22 -7.56
N ILE A 63 29.32 0.73 -8.78
CA ILE A 63 28.33 0.22 -9.71
C ILE A 63 29.11 -0.28 -10.94
N ILE A 64 28.89 -1.53 -11.32
CA ILE A 64 29.53 -2.17 -12.46
C ILE A 64 28.41 -2.60 -13.41
N LEU A 65 28.42 -2.07 -14.63
CA LEU A 65 27.47 -2.40 -15.70
C LEU A 65 28.24 -3.05 -16.84
N ASP A 66 27.83 -4.26 -17.22
CA ASP A 66 28.45 -5.03 -18.33
C ASP A 66 29.99 -5.15 -18.14
N GLY A 67 30.45 -5.40 -16.90
CA GLY A 67 31.84 -5.54 -16.51
C GLY A 67 32.63 -4.24 -16.40
N LYS A 68 32.03 -3.07 -16.59
CA LYS A 68 32.68 -1.77 -16.49
C LYS A 68 32.17 -1.00 -15.28
N GLU A 69 33.07 -0.48 -14.46
CA GLU A 69 32.70 0.45 -13.39
C GLU A 69 32.15 1.74 -14.02
N ILE A 70 31.00 2.18 -13.54
CA ILE A 70 30.26 3.34 -14.06
C ILE A 70 29.72 4.19 -12.89
N GLU A 71 29.71 5.50 -13.08
CA GLU A 71 29.02 6.44 -12.24
C GLU A 71 28.04 7.24 -13.08
N PHE A 72 26.74 7.14 -12.75
CA PHE A 72 25.72 7.87 -13.45
C PHE A 72 25.58 9.30 -12.91
N GLU A 73 25.86 10.28 -13.76
CA GLU A 73 25.76 11.70 -13.40
C GLU A 73 24.30 12.16 -13.29
N ASP A 74 23.44 11.59 -14.12
CA ASP A 74 22.01 11.89 -14.21
C ASP A 74 21.22 10.72 -14.81
N THR A 75 19.90 10.83 -14.82
CA THR A 75 18.97 9.83 -15.37
C THR A 75 19.16 9.64 -16.89
N LYS A 76 19.54 10.70 -17.62
CA LYS A 76 19.80 10.62 -19.07
C LYS A 76 21.03 9.78 -19.38
N HIS A 77 22.06 9.87 -18.55
CA HIS A 77 23.25 9.02 -18.65
C HIS A 77 22.90 7.55 -18.37
N ALA A 78 22.08 7.27 -17.33
CA ALA A 78 21.63 5.91 -17.02
C ALA A 78 20.83 5.31 -18.20
N LEU A 79 19.85 6.04 -18.74
CA LEU A 79 19.06 5.60 -19.91
C LEU A 79 19.92 5.32 -21.15
N LYS A 80 20.87 6.20 -21.47
CA LYS A 80 21.79 6.00 -22.60
C LYS A 80 22.71 4.79 -22.42
N SER A 81 23.01 4.44 -21.17
CA SER A 81 23.84 3.27 -20.85
C SER A 81 23.05 1.96 -20.82
N GLY A 82 21.74 2.02 -21.06
CA GLY A 82 20.85 0.87 -21.10
C GLY A 82 20.25 0.48 -19.74
N VAL A 83 20.15 1.42 -18.80
CA VAL A 83 19.42 1.22 -17.54
C VAL A 83 18.13 2.05 -17.60
N ALA A 84 16.97 1.38 -17.53
CA ALA A 84 15.67 2.04 -17.50
C ALA A 84 14.92 1.70 -16.21
N MET A 85 14.02 2.58 -15.79
CA MET A 85 13.23 2.41 -14.57
C MET A 85 11.78 2.81 -14.83
N VAL A 86 10.86 1.96 -14.38
CA VAL A 86 9.44 2.25 -14.22
C VAL A 86 9.21 2.54 -12.75
N HIS A 87 8.80 3.77 -12.44
CA HIS A 87 8.57 4.23 -11.08
C HIS A 87 7.21 3.79 -10.55
N GLN A 88 7.07 3.72 -9.24
CA GLN A 88 5.82 3.43 -8.55
C GLN A 88 4.74 4.49 -8.85
N GLU A 89 5.13 5.77 -8.89
CA GLU A 89 4.25 6.87 -9.31
C GLU A 89 4.39 7.13 -10.81
N LEU A 90 3.25 7.20 -11.52
CA LEU A 90 3.22 7.46 -12.94
C LEU A 90 3.57 8.92 -13.25
N ILE A 91 4.75 9.16 -13.82
CA ILE A 91 5.26 10.49 -14.16
C ILE A 91 5.03 10.74 -15.65
N GLN A 92 3.78 11.03 -16.03
CA GLN A 92 3.37 11.25 -17.42
C GLN A 92 2.76 12.64 -17.60
N VAL A 93 3.00 13.22 -18.78
CA VAL A 93 2.38 14.50 -19.15
C VAL A 93 0.97 14.24 -19.65
N GLN A 94 -0.03 14.49 -18.78
CA GLN A 94 -1.43 14.12 -18.98
C GLN A 94 -2.06 14.78 -20.22
N SER A 95 -1.62 15.99 -20.59
CA SER A 95 -2.17 16.79 -21.71
C SER A 95 -1.66 16.36 -23.09
N THR A 96 -0.63 15.50 -23.16
CA THR A 96 0.02 15.09 -24.43
C THR A 96 -0.39 13.66 -24.82
N ARG A 97 -0.06 13.30 -26.07
CA ARG A 97 -0.37 11.97 -26.65
C ARG A 97 0.53 10.90 -26.04
N VAL A 98 0.12 9.66 -26.14
CA VAL A 98 0.90 8.49 -25.73
C VAL A 98 2.26 8.45 -26.39
N MET A 99 2.34 8.60 -27.73
CA MET A 99 3.61 8.60 -28.45
C MET A 99 4.52 9.77 -28.02
N ASP A 100 3.96 10.94 -27.69
CA ASP A 100 4.76 12.07 -27.20
C ASP A 100 5.41 11.74 -25.84
N ASN A 101 4.71 11.02 -24.96
CA ASN A 101 5.27 10.59 -23.67
C ASN A 101 6.36 9.52 -23.83
N ILE A 102 6.20 8.58 -24.75
CA ILE A 102 7.19 7.53 -25.00
C ILE A 102 8.49 8.14 -25.54
N TRP A 103 8.40 9.09 -26.47
CA TRP A 103 9.55 9.69 -27.15
C TRP A 103 10.02 11.01 -26.53
N LEU A 104 9.52 11.38 -25.35
CA LEU A 104 9.85 12.63 -24.67
C LEU A 104 11.38 12.77 -24.50
N GLY A 105 11.91 13.90 -25.00
CA GLY A 105 13.35 14.20 -24.94
C GLY A 105 14.23 13.48 -25.99
N ARG A 106 13.63 12.67 -26.90
CA ARG A 106 14.32 11.94 -27.97
C ARG A 106 13.45 11.76 -29.22
N PHE A 107 12.67 12.78 -29.54
CA PHE A 107 11.78 12.76 -30.70
C PHE A 107 12.54 12.41 -31.98
N PRO A 108 12.03 11.49 -32.81
CA PRO A 108 12.55 11.27 -34.17
C PRO A 108 12.48 12.58 -34.95
N MET A 109 13.58 12.92 -35.69
CA MET A 109 13.66 14.18 -36.39
C MET A 109 13.76 13.95 -37.92
N LYS A 110 13.06 14.78 -38.70
CA LYS A 110 13.17 14.92 -40.13
C LYS A 110 13.63 16.34 -40.46
N GLY A 111 14.94 16.53 -40.58
CA GLY A 111 15.54 17.85 -40.64
C GLY A 111 15.34 18.61 -39.30
N LEU A 112 14.71 19.76 -39.36
CA LEU A 112 14.41 20.60 -38.16
C LEU A 112 13.06 20.31 -37.52
N PHE A 113 12.26 19.40 -38.07
CA PHE A 113 10.92 19.08 -37.58
C PHE A 113 10.86 17.68 -36.96
N ILE A 114 9.91 17.44 -36.07
CA ILE A 114 9.63 16.13 -35.53
C ILE A 114 9.02 15.27 -36.65
N ASP A 115 9.57 14.05 -36.85
CA ASP A 115 9.01 13.03 -37.73
C ASP A 115 7.88 12.26 -37.00
N GLU A 116 6.69 12.81 -37.08
CA GLU A 116 5.52 12.19 -36.44
C GLU A 116 5.14 10.85 -37.01
N ASP A 117 5.33 10.63 -38.32
CA ASP A 117 5.03 9.37 -38.98
C ASP A 117 5.96 8.25 -38.51
N LYS A 118 7.25 8.57 -38.38
CA LYS A 118 8.23 7.64 -37.80
C LYS A 118 7.90 7.38 -36.32
N MET A 119 7.65 8.41 -35.55
CA MET A 119 7.30 8.29 -34.13
C MET A 119 6.06 7.40 -33.92
N TYR A 120 5.04 7.56 -34.74
CA TYR A 120 3.82 6.74 -34.70
C TYR A 120 4.12 5.27 -35.06
N LYS A 121 4.87 5.02 -36.14
CA LYS A 121 5.24 3.66 -36.57
C LYS A 121 6.09 2.95 -35.52
N ASP A 122 7.12 3.62 -35.01
CA ASP A 122 8.01 3.07 -33.98
C ASP A 122 7.23 2.75 -32.67
N THR A 123 6.26 3.59 -32.32
CA THR A 123 5.37 3.32 -31.16
C THR A 123 4.50 2.10 -31.38
N LEU A 124 3.89 1.97 -32.56
CA LEU A 124 3.08 0.79 -32.89
C LEU A 124 3.91 -0.50 -32.88
N GLU A 125 5.16 -0.45 -33.35
CA GLU A 125 6.05 -1.60 -33.33
C GLU A 125 6.34 -2.06 -31.87
N ILE A 126 6.63 -1.11 -30.95
CA ILE A 126 6.80 -1.41 -29.53
C ILE A 126 5.51 -2.00 -28.95
N PHE A 127 4.35 -1.43 -29.27
CA PHE A 127 3.06 -1.92 -28.77
C PHE A 127 2.77 -3.33 -29.30
N ARG A 128 3.08 -3.62 -30.55
CA ARG A 128 2.94 -4.98 -31.10
C ARG A 128 3.83 -5.99 -30.39
N GLN A 129 5.09 -5.61 -30.08
CA GLN A 129 6.02 -6.48 -29.35
C GLN A 129 5.56 -6.77 -27.91
N LEU A 130 4.83 -5.86 -27.29
CA LEU A 130 4.35 -5.95 -25.91
C LEU A 130 2.88 -6.34 -25.80
N ASP A 131 2.20 -6.61 -26.94
CA ASP A 131 0.76 -6.89 -27.01
C ASP A 131 -0.09 -5.80 -26.34
N ILE A 132 0.29 -4.53 -26.53
CA ILE A 132 -0.42 -3.37 -26.01
C ILE A 132 -1.41 -2.85 -27.06
N GLN A 133 -2.69 -2.74 -26.69
CA GLN A 133 -3.76 -2.28 -27.58
C GLN A 133 -4.21 -0.87 -27.21
N VAL A 134 -3.36 0.11 -27.48
CA VAL A 134 -3.61 1.53 -27.21
C VAL A 134 -3.30 2.33 -28.49
N ASP A 135 -4.13 3.32 -28.82
CA ASP A 135 -3.85 4.26 -29.91
C ASP A 135 -2.71 5.22 -29.50
N PRO A 136 -1.57 5.25 -30.23
CA PRO A 136 -0.47 6.17 -29.94
C PRO A 136 -0.85 7.66 -29.95
N LYS A 137 -1.94 8.04 -30.62
CA LYS A 137 -2.45 9.41 -30.70
C LYS A 137 -3.40 9.79 -29.55
N ARG A 138 -3.87 8.83 -28.77
CA ARG A 138 -4.74 9.07 -27.61
C ARG A 138 -3.99 9.89 -26.55
N LYS A 139 -4.69 10.81 -25.85
CA LYS A 139 -4.11 11.58 -24.75
C LYS A 139 -4.00 10.72 -23.49
N ILE A 140 -2.90 10.90 -22.75
CA ILE A 140 -2.68 10.18 -21.47
C ILE A 140 -3.78 10.50 -20.46
N GLY A 141 -4.27 11.75 -20.41
CA GLY A 141 -5.33 12.16 -19.50
C GLY A 141 -6.61 11.34 -19.61
N ASP A 142 -6.91 10.82 -20.81
CA ASP A 142 -8.13 10.07 -21.11
C ASP A 142 -7.99 8.55 -20.87
N MET A 143 -6.88 8.12 -20.29
CA MET A 143 -6.56 6.71 -20.09
C MET A 143 -6.80 6.26 -18.64
N GLN A 144 -7.13 4.98 -18.49
CA GLN A 144 -7.17 4.33 -17.18
C GLN A 144 -5.75 4.17 -16.60
N VAL A 145 -5.64 4.01 -15.28
CA VAL A 145 -4.34 3.89 -14.59
C VAL A 145 -3.54 2.68 -15.10
N SER A 146 -4.21 1.56 -15.34
CA SER A 146 -3.58 0.35 -15.88
C SER A 146 -3.03 0.54 -17.31
N GLU A 147 -3.77 1.25 -18.18
CA GLU A 147 -3.28 1.59 -19.53
C GLU A 147 -2.06 2.51 -19.45
N LYS A 148 -2.07 3.48 -18.54
CA LYS A 148 -0.92 4.38 -18.27
C LYS A 148 0.30 3.59 -17.82
N GLN A 149 0.12 2.58 -16.98
CA GLN A 149 1.19 1.69 -16.53
C GLN A 149 1.82 0.94 -17.70
N MET A 150 1.02 0.41 -18.62
CA MET A 150 1.52 -0.26 -19.82
C MET A 150 2.31 0.70 -20.74
N VAL A 151 1.91 1.96 -20.83
CA VAL A 151 2.64 3.00 -21.57
C VAL A 151 4.00 3.30 -20.92
N GLU A 152 4.11 3.35 -19.57
CA GLU A 152 5.41 3.52 -18.89
C GLU A 152 6.36 2.34 -19.16
N ILE A 153 5.83 1.11 -19.17
CA ILE A 153 6.61 -0.07 -19.51
C ILE A 153 7.09 0.01 -20.98
N ALA A 154 6.19 0.38 -21.91
CA ALA A 154 6.54 0.57 -23.31
C ALA A 154 7.62 1.65 -23.51
N LYS A 155 7.53 2.74 -22.75
CA LYS A 155 8.54 3.81 -22.73
C LYS A 155 9.89 3.27 -22.23
N ALA A 156 9.93 2.51 -21.14
CA ALA A 156 11.16 1.91 -20.63
C ALA A 156 11.80 0.92 -21.65
N VAL A 157 10.98 0.08 -22.26
CA VAL A 157 11.44 -0.88 -23.30
C VAL A 157 11.97 -0.16 -24.54
N SER A 158 11.38 1.00 -24.89
CA SER A 158 11.80 1.79 -26.06
C SER A 158 13.22 2.38 -25.98
N TYR A 159 13.92 2.24 -24.84
CA TYR A 159 15.33 2.61 -24.69
C TYR A 159 16.31 1.47 -25.01
N ASP A 160 15.82 0.31 -25.50
CA ASP A 160 16.64 -0.89 -25.72
C ASP A 160 17.47 -1.26 -24.49
N SER A 161 16.80 -1.31 -23.36
CA SER A 161 17.43 -1.40 -22.03
C SER A 161 18.05 -2.78 -21.82
N LYS A 162 19.28 -2.79 -21.30
CA LYS A 162 19.97 -3.99 -20.79
C LYS A 162 19.51 -4.37 -19.39
N VAL A 163 19.18 -3.36 -18.58
CA VAL A 163 18.66 -3.48 -17.21
C VAL A 163 17.35 -2.70 -17.12
N LEU A 164 16.30 -3.37 -16.65
CA LEU A 164 14.99 -2.77 -16.42
C LEU A 164 14.62 -2.89 -14.94
N VAL A 165 14.39 -1.76 -14.30
CA VAL A 165 13.87 -1.70 -12.93
C VAL A 165 12.37 -1.49 -12.96
N LEU A 166 11.61 -2.33 -12.26
CA LEU A 166 10.17 -2.24 -12.09
C LEU A 166 9.86 -2.04 -10.60
N ASP A 167 9.44 -0.84 -10.20
CA ASP A 167 9.15 -0.50 -8.81
C ASP A 167 7.63 -0.57 -8.56
N GLU A 168 7.19 -1.64 -7.87
CA GLU A 168 5.78 -1.97 -7.57
C GLU A 168 4.82 -1.88 -8.79
N PRO A 169 5.15 -2.52 -9.93
CA PRO A 169 4.44 -2.28 -11.18
C PRO A 169 2.98 -2.81 -11.20
N THR A 170 2.59 -3.60 -10.21
CA THR A 170 1.26 -4.25 -10.12
C THR A 170 0.31 -3.58 -9.13
N SER A 171 0.71 -2.49 -8.49
CA SER A 171 -0.07 -1.85 -7.40
C SER A 171 -1.47 -1.37 -7.84
N SER A 172 -1.65 -1.07 -9.14
CA SER A 172 -2.90 -0.56 -9.73
C SER A 172 -3.47 -1.45 -10.84
N LEU A 173 -2.97 -2.69 -10.97
CA LEU A 173 -3.38 -3.62 -12.03
C LEU A 173 -4.37 -4.66 -11.52
N THR A 174 -5.32 -5.03 -12.37
CA THR A 174 -6.17 -6.21 -12.19
C THR A 174 -5.37 -7.49 -12.40
N GLU A 175 -5.85 -8.62 -11.91
CA GLU A 175 -5.20 -9.94 -12.07
C GLU A 175 -4.91 -10.27 -13.56
N LYS A 176 -5.83 -9.95 -14.46
CA LYS A 176 -5.64 -10.13 -15.91
C LYS A 176 -4.48 -9.30 -16.45
N GLU A 177 -4.36 -8.05 -16.00
CA GLU A 177 -3.29 -7.13 -16.41
C GLU A 177 -1.94 -7.52 -15.78
N VAL A 178 -1.93 -8.03 -14.54
CA VAL A 178 -0.73 -8.62 -13.91
C VAL A 178 -0.23 -9.80 -14.72
N ASN A 179 -1.10 -10.71 -15.12
CA ASN A 179 -0.73 -11.84 -15.97
C ASN A 179 -0.18 -11.40 -17.33
N HIS A 180 -0.69 -10.31 -17.91
CA HIS A 180 -0.14 -9.72 -19.13
C HIS A 180 1.26 -9.13 -18.89
N LEU A 181 1.45 -8.35 -17.81
CA LEU A 181 2.77 -7.85 -17.43
C LEU A 181 3.79 -8.97 -17.26
N PHE A 182 3.41 -10.08 -16.63
CA PHE A 182 4.31 -11.23 -16.46
C PHE A 182 4.71 -11.88 -17.79
N LYS A 183 3.83 -11.89 -18.79
CA LYS A 183 4.20 -12.32 -20.16
C LYS A 183 5.24 -11.39 -20.76
N ILE A 184 5.07 -10.07 -20.62
CA ILE A 184 6.05 -9.07 -21.08
C ILE A 184 7.39 -9.30 -20.38
N ILE A 185 7.43 -9.46 -19.07
CA ILE A 185 8.64 -9.72 -18.29
C ILE A 185 9.37 -10.97 -18.80
N ARG A 186 8.64 -12.08 -19.02
CA ARG A 186 9.24 -13.32 -19.57
C ARG A 186 9.83 -13.11 -20.96
N SER A 187 9.13 -12.40 -21.84
CA SER A 187 9.64 -12.08 -23.18
C SER A 187 10.91 -11.22 -23.13
N LEU A 188 10.99 -10.24 -22.24
CA LEU A 188 12.19 -9.42 -22.05
C LEU A 188 13.36 -10.23 -21.48
N LYS A 189 13.08 -11.11 -20.51
CA LYS A 189 14.05 -12.07 -19.97
C LYS A 189 14.66 -12.96 -21.08
N GLU A 190 13.84 -13.52 -21.96
CA GLU A 190 14.28 -14.33 -23.09
C GLU A 190 15.16 -13.55 -24.07
N LYS A 191 14.96 -12.24 -24.20
CA LYS A 191 15.81 -11.32 -24.99
C LYS A 191 17.12 -10.94 -24.27
N GLY A 192 17.36 -11.47 -23.05
CA GLY A 192 18.58 -11.23 -22.28
C GLY A 192 18.56 -9.96 -21.44
N VAL A 193 17.42 -9.30 -21.27
CA VAL A 193 17.28 -8.15 -20.37
C VAL A 193 17.35 -8.63 -18.92
N GLY A 194 18.21 -8.02 -18.09
CA GLY A 194 18.20 -8.21 -16.64
C GLY A 194 17.12 -7.35 -16.00
N ILE A 195 16.27 -7.94 -15.17
CA ILE A 195 15.12 -7.25 -14.58
C ILE A 195 15.26 -7.21 -13.06
N ILE A 196 15.21 -6.02 -12.47
CA ILE A 196 15.06 -5.84 -11.02
C ILE A 196 13.57 -5.58 -10.75
N TYR A 197 12.96 -6.47 -9.98
CA TYR A 197 11.54 -6.45 -9.66
C TYR A 197 11.33 -6.14 -8.19
N ILE A 198 10.80 -4.96 -7.88
CA ILE A 198 10.47 -4.56 -6.52
C ILE A 198 8.99 -4.79 -6.29
N SER A 199 8.65 -5.62 -5.32
CA SER A 199 7.28 -5.88 -4.91
C SER A 199 7.24 -6.22 -3.41
N HIS A 200 6.10 -6.04 -2.79
CA HIS A 200 5.79 -6.55 -1.45
C HIS A 200 4.83 -7.74 -1.50
N LYS A 201 4.39 -8.16 -2.70
CA LYS A 201 3.48 -9.28 -2.92
C LYS A 201 4.28 -10.56 -3.14
N MET A 202 4.26 -11.45 -2.14
CA MET A 202 5.03 -12.71 -2.19
C MET A 202 4.58 -13.64 -3.33
N GLU A 203 3.28 -13.65 -3.63
CA GLU A 203 2.68 -14.48 -4.68
C GLU A 203 3.21 -14.17 -6.09
N GLU A 204 3.75 -12.96 -6.29
CA GLU A 204 4.35 -12.55 -7.56
C GLU A 204 5.76 -13.14 -7.77
N LEU A 205 6.52 -13.34 -6.66
CA LEU A 205 7.90 -13.84 -6.73
C LEU A 205 7.96 -15.24 -7.32
N ASP A 206 7.11 -16.14 -6.84
CA ASP A 206 7.06 -17.54 -7.28
C ASP A 206 6.75 -17.66 -8.77
N GLN A 207 6.09 -16.65 -9.35
CA GLN A 207 5.67 -16.67 -10.75
C GLN A 207 6.74 -16.18 -11.71
N ILE A 208 7.61 -15.23 -11.29
CA ILE A 208 8.51 -14.54 -12.23
C ILE A 208 9.96 -14.45 -11.79
N ALA A 209 10.27 -14.48 -10.49
CA ALA A 209 11.61 -14.22 -9.99
C ALA A 209 12.51 -15.46 -9.98
N ASP A 210 13.78 -15.29 -10.34
CA ASP A 210 14.81 -16.33 -10.26
C ASP A 210 15.55 -16.28 -8.92
N GLU A 211 15.85 -15.07 -8.46
CA GLU A 211 16.56 -14.77 -7.22
C GLU A 211 15.84 -13.67 -6.45
N VAL A 212 16.03 -13.65 -5.14
CA VAL A 212 15.52 -12.61 -4.26
C VAL A 212 16.65 -12.10 -3.37
N THR A 213 16.80 -10.77 -3.33
CA THR A 213 17.63 -10.08 -2.35
C THR A 213 16.74 -9.40 -1.32
N ILE A 214 17.09 -9.56 -0.05
CA ILE A 214 16.32 -9.05 1.08
C ILE A 214 17.11 -7.93 1.77
N PHE A 215 16.44 -6.77 1.90
CA PHE A 215 16.95 -5.60 2.62
C PHE A 215 16.16 -5.38 3.90
N ARG A 216 16.86 -4.93 4.94
CA ARG A 216 16.27 -4.51 6.22
C ARG A 216 17.08 -3.37 6.82
N ASP A 217 16.40 -2.29 7.21
CA ASP A 217 16.99 -1.10 7.89
C ASP A 217 18.21 -0.53 7.14
N GLY A 218 18.16 -0.49 5.81
CA GLY A 218 19.26 0.00 4.97
C GLY A 218 20.43 -0.97 4.76
N GLN A 219 20.31 -2.20 5.20
CA GLN A 219 21.35 -3.24 5.09
C GLN A 219 20.92 -4.37 4.17
N TRP A 220 21.89 -5.00 3.52
CA TRP A 220 21.72 -6.27 2.83
C TRP A 220 21.67 -7.41 3.89
N VAL A 221 20.63 -8.25 3.81
CA VAL A 221 20.44 -9.37 4.73
C VAL A 221 20.81 -10.68 4.08
N ALA A 222 20.22 -10.97 2.91
CA ALA A 222 20.44 -12.23 2.21
C ALA A 222 20.17 -12.07 0.71
N THR A 223 20.72 -12.97 -0.10
CA THR A 223 20.34 -13.21 -1.49
C THR A 223 20.23 -14.70 -1.70
N GLU A 224 19.06 -15.16 -2.18
CA GLU A 224 18.73 -16.57 -2.35
C GLU A 224 18.03 -16.81 -3.70
N ALA A 225 18.17 -18.01 -4.25
CA ALA A 225 17.34 -18.45 -5.35
C ALA A 225 15.90 -18.65 -4.84
N VAL A 226 14.89 -18.11 -5.53
CA VAL A 226 13.47 -18.19 -5.09
C VAL A 226 13.04 -19.63 -4.82
N ARG A 227 13.49 -20.59 -5.62
CA ARG A 227 13.21 -22.02 -5.43
C ARG A 227 13.75 -22.63 -4.12
N ASN A 228 14.70 -21.96 -3.43
CA ASN A 228 15.39 -22.45 -2.25
C ASN A 228 14.90 -21.79 -0.95
N ILE A 229 14.01 -20.82 -1.04
CA ILE A 229 13.52 -20.03 0.11
C ILE A 229 12.00 -20.00 0.14
N THR A 230 11.41 -20.19 1.32
CA THR A 230 9.95 -20.09 1.49
C THR A 230 9.50 -18.67 1.76
N THR A 231 8.23 -18.38 1.49
CA THR A 231 7.60 -17.08 1.81
C THR A 231 7.80 -16.69 3.27
N ASP A 232 7.64 -17.63 4.21
CA ASP A 232 7.82 -17.37 5.65
C ASP A 232 9.27 -17.02 5.99
N GLN A 233 10.24 -17.66 5.35
CA GLN A 233 11.66 -17.33 5.51
C GLN A 233 11.98 -15.94 4.97
N ILE A 234 11.42 -15.54 3.82
CA ILE A 234 11.57 -14.19 3.27
C ILE A 234 11.02 -13.16 4.27
N ILE A 235 9.82 -13.38 4.80
CA ILE A 235 9.17 -12.52 5.79
C ILE A 235 10.05 -12.40 7.05
N ASN A 236 10.55 -13.49 7.59
CA ASN A 236 11.40 -13.50 8.77
C ASN A 236 12.70 -12.70 8.56
N LEU A 237 13.34 -12.84 7.39
CA LEU A 237 14.51 -12.07 7.03
C LEU A 237 14.22 -10.57 6.87
N MET A 238 13.07 -10.22 6.30
CA MET A 238 12.62 -8.82 6.14
C MET A 238 12.36 -8.14 7.48
N VAL A 239 11.66 -8.83 8.39
CA VAL A 239 11.22 -8.26 9.68
C VAL A 239 12.30 -8.39 10.78
N GLY A 240 13.18 -9.40 10.67
CA GLY A 240 14.30 -9.60 11.61
C GLY A 240 13.93 -10.20 12.95
N ARG A 241 12.75 -10.77 13.06
CA ARG A 241 12.30 -11.56 14.20
C ARG A 241 11.56 -12.79 13.65
N ASP A 242 11.65 -13.90 14.35
CA ASP A 242 10.90 -15.11 14.00
C ASP A 242 9.39 -14.81 14.11
N LEU A 243 8.79 -14.41 13.02
CA LEU A 243 7.34 -14.42 12.86
C LEU A 243 6.94 -15.85 12.52
N THR A 244 6.88 -16.70 13.54
CA THR A 244 6.41 -18.10 13.41
C THR A 244 4.97 -18.18 12.89
N ASN A 245 4.24 -17.05 12.92
CA ASN A 245 2.90 -16.89 12.35
C ASN A 245 2.76 -15.52 11.68
N ARG A 246 2.20 -15.48 10.49
CA ARG A 246 1.84 -14.26 9.73
C ARG A 246 0.90 -13.32 10.52
N PHE A 247 0.12 -13.88 11.43
CA PHE A 247 -0.83 -13.17 12.29
C PHE A 247 -0.50 -13.42 13.75
N PRO A 248 -0.67 -12.45 14.65
CA PRO A 248 -0.49 -12.67 16.08
C PRO A 248 -1.53 -13.65 16.63
N PRO A 249 -1.22 -14.37 17.73
CA PRO A 249 -2.17 -15.26 18.37
C PRO A 249 -3.42 -14.50 18.82
N LYS A 250 -4.59 -14.98 18.45
CA LYS A 250 -5.88 -14.45 18.89
C LYS A 250 -6.11 -14.82 20.35
N THR A 251 -6.01 -13.84 21.22
CA THR A 251 -6.21 -13.99 22.68
C THR A 251 -7.50 -13.36 23.17
N ASN A 252 -8.17 -12.58 22.29
CA ASN A 252 -9.45 -11.96 22.62
C ASN A 252 -10.59 -12.97 22.68
N THR A 253 -11.57 -12.70 23.53
CA THR A 253 -12.76 -13.53 23.70
C THR A 253 -14.00 -12.64 23.61
N PRO A 254 -14.80 -12.76 22.54
CA PRO A 254 -16.07 -12.06 22.42
C PRO A 254 -17.01 -12.41 23.58
N SER A 255 -17.68 -11.39 24.16
CA SER A 255 -18.54 -11.58 25.32
C SER A 255 -19.98 -11.06 25.08
N SER A 256 -20.49 -10.15 25.89
CA SER A 256 -21.85 -9.61 25.79
C SER A 256 -22.04 -8.70 24.57
N PRO A 257 -23.28 -8.56 24.07
CA PRO A 257 -23.59 -7.62 22.99
C PRO A 257 -23.17 -6.20 23.33
N LEU A 258 -22.45 -5.53 22.41
CA LEU A 258 -22.01 -4.14 22.52
C LEU A 258 -22.85 -3.24 21.61
N LEU A 259 -23.02 -3.62 20.36
CA LEU A 259 -23.74 -2.89 19.32
C LEU A 259 -24.72 -3.84 18.64
N SER A 260 -25.94 -3.37 18.42
CA SER A 260 -26.93 -4.05 17.58
C SER A 260 -27.41 -3.09 16.51
N VAL A 261 -27.44 -3.54 15.28
CA VAL A 261 -27.90 -2.81 14.10
C VAL A 261 -29.01 -3.62 13.47
N VAL A 262 -30.17 -3.00 13.26
CA VAL A 262 -31.36 -3.67 12.72
C VAL A 262 -31.87 -2.87 11.51
N ASP A 263 -32.02 -3.53 10.36
CA ASP A 263 -32.61 -3.02 9.11
C ASP A 263 -32.03 -1.68 8.63
N LEU A 264 -30.71 -1.48 8.81
CA LEU A 264 -30.06 -0.22 8.46
C LEU A 264 -30.06 0.00 6.94
N SER A 265 -30.65 1.12 6.52
CA SER A 265 -30.69 1.56 5.12
C SER A 265 -30.34 3.03 5.01
N VAL A 266 -29.63 3.40 3.93
CA VAL A 266 -29.19 4.77 3.65
C VAL A 266 -30.08 5.40 2.60
N LYS A 267 -30.38 6.69 2.77
CA LYS A 267 -31.33 7.45 1.93
C LYS A 267 -30.91 7.52 0.46
N TYR A 268 -29.62 7.74 0.18
CA TYR A 268 -29.12 7.93 -1.19
C TYR A 268 -28.51 6.64 -1.72
N GLN A 269 -29.16 6.10 -2.76
CA GLN A 269 -28.74 4.87 -3.44
C GLN A 269 -27.92 5.19 -4.71
N PRO A 270 -27.01 4.28 -5.17
CA PRO A 270 -26.75 2.93 -4.64
C PRO A 270 -25.88 2.95 -3.38
N SER A 271 -26.34 2.33 -2.29
CA SER A 271 -25.67 2.19 -1.00
C SER A 271 -26.22 0.96 -0.25
N ILE A 272 -26.12 0.91 1.08
CA ILE A 272 -26.61 -0.21 1.90
C ILE A 272 -28.12 -0.20 2.07
N LYS A 273 -28.70 -1.42 2.10
CA LYS A 273 -30.13 -1.64 2.27
C LYS A 273 -30.40 -2.84 3.18
N ASP A 274 -31.25 -2.64 4.19
CA ASP A 274 -31.74 -3.64 5.15
C ASP A 274 -30.62 -4.48 5.80
N VAL A 275 -29.55 -3.83 6.24
CA VAL A 275 -28.39 -4.47 6.87
C VAL A 275 -28.64 -4.63 8.35
N SER A 276 -28.56 -5.88 8.85
CA SER A 276 -28.75 -6.21 10.28
C SER A 276 -27.60 -7.07 10.79
N PHE A 277 -26.96 -6.69 11.88
CA PHE A 277 -25.88 -7.43 12.53
C PHE A 277 -25.69 -7.00 13.99
N ASP A 278 -24.94 -7.80 14.74
CA ASP A 278 -24.49 -7.48 16.08
C ASP A 278 -22.96 -7.48 16.18
N LEU A 279 -22.43 -6.69 17.12
CA LEU A 279 -21.03 -6.69 17.51
C LEU A 279 -20.96 -6.89 19.03
N ARG A 280 -20.05 -7.75 19.47
CA ARG A 280 -19.86 -8.08 20.90
C ARG A 280 -18.68 -7.32 21.49
N LYS A 281 -18.65 -7.16 22.81
CA LYS A 281 -17.45 -6.69 23.50
C LYS A 281 -16.30 -7.66 23.29
N GLY A 282 -15.12 -7.13 22.96
CA GLY A 282 -13.94 -7.93 22.72
C GLY A 282 -13.96 -8.67 21.39
N GLU A 283 -14.87 -8.33 20.47
CA GLU A 283 -14.98 -8.93 19.17
C GLU A 283 -14.27 -8.10 18.08
N ILE A 284 -13.63 -8.79 17.16
CA ILE A 284 -13.18 -8.24 15.89
C ILE A 284 -14.06 -8.84 14.79
N LEU A 285 -15.04 -8.07 14.31
CA LEU A 285 -15.95 -8.43 13.23
C LEU A 285 -15.34 -7.97 11.89
N GLY A 286 -14.99 -8.92 11.03
CA GLY A 286 -14.53 -8.66 9.67
C GLY A 286 -15.68 -8.29 8.74
N VAL A 287 -15.42 -7.47 7.74
CA VAL A 287 -16.38 -7.16 6.67
C VAL A 287 -15.74 -7.47 5.32
N ALA A 288 -16.24 -8.52 4.68
CA ALA A 288 -15.82 -8.99 3.36
C ALA A 288 -16.80 -8.55 2.27
N GLY A 289 -16.38 -8.62 1.01
CA GLY A 289 -17.21 -8.37 -0.17
C GLY A 289 -16.38 -7.95 -1.37
N LEU A 290 -16.94 -8.05 -2.56
CA LEU A 290 -16.28 -7.62 -3.80
C LEU A 290 -16.17 -6.10 -3.88
N VAL A 291 -15.33 -5.62 -4.78
CA VAL A 291 -15.25 -4.18 -5.10
C VAL A 291 -16.65 -3.67 -5.49
N GLY A 292 -17.08 -2.57 -4.86
CA GLY A 292 -18.42 -2.02 -5.07
C GLY A 292 -19.53 -2.62 -4.18
N SER A 293 -19.24 -3.61 -3.34
CA SER A 293 -20.22 -4.24 -2.43
C SER A 293 -20.76 -3.33 -1.30
N ARG A 294 -20.26 -2.09 -1.19
CA ARG A 294 -20.67 -1.07 -0.22
C ARG A 294 -20.27 -1.34 1.23
N ARG A 295 -19.11 -1.99 1.44
CA ARG A 295 -18.54 -2.26 2.78
C ARG A 295 -18.27 -0.97 3.56
N THR A 296 -17.59 -0.01 2.94
CA THR A 296 -17.30 1.33 3.49
C THR A 296 -18.58 2.07 3.89
N ASP A 297 -19.66 1.93 3.09
CA ASP A 297 -20.95 2.61 3.34
C ASP A 297 -21.57 2.19 4.68
N VAL A 298 -21.34 0.95 5.15
CA VAL A 298 -21.77 0.48 6.49
C VAL A 298 -21.07 1.29 7.59
N LEU A 299 -19.74 1.42 7.50
CA LEU A 299 -18.96 2.17 8.48
C LEU A 299 -19.32 3.66 8.48
N GLU A 300 -19.45 4.25 7.30
CA GLU A 300 -19.85 5.65 7.13
C GLU A 300 -21.26 5.93 7.67
N ALA A 301 -22.20 5.01 7.48
CA ALA A 301 -23.56 5.13 8.05
C ALA A 301 -23.53 5.07 9.58
N LEU A 302 -22.77 4.15 10.17
CA LEU A 302 -22.59 4.06 11.62
C LEU A 302 -21.90 5.31 12.20
N PHE A 303 -20.98 5.92 11.45
CA PHE A 303 -20.26 7.13 11.88
C PHE A 303 -21.01 8.43 11.58
N GLY A 304 -22.20 8.35 10.96
CA GLY A 304 -23.02 9.53 10.67
C GLY A 304 -22.54 10.36 9.47
N MET A 305 -21.73 9.78 8.58
CA MET A 305 -21.31 10.40 7.33
C MET A 305 -22.35 10.20 6.22
N ARG A 306 -23.22 9.18 6.36
CA ARG A 306 -24.35 8.94 5.46
C ARG A 306 -25.66 9.12 6.19
N THR A 307 -26.64 9.72 5.52
CA THR A 307 -27.99 9.92 6.07
C THR A 307 -28.73 8.58 6.12
N VAL A 308 -28.98 8.08 7.32
CA VAL A 308 -29.80 6.89 7.56
C VAL A 308 -31.25 7.21 7.25
N GLU A 309 -31.90 6.41 6.42
CA GLU A 309 -33.32 6.51 6.09
C GLU A 309 -34.17 5.64 7.03
N LYS A 310 -33.70 4.40 7.28
CA LYS A 310 -34.40 3.37 8.04
C LYS A 310 -33.41 2.57 8.87
N GLY A 311 -33.87 2.03 9.96
CA GLY A 311 -33.12 1.14 10.82
C GLY A 311 -32.90 1.68 12.23
N GLU A 312 -32.40 0.81 13.09
CA GLU A 312 -32.14 1.11 14.48
C GLU A 312 -30.71 0.71 14.88
N ILE A 313 -30.03 1.60 15.58
CA ILE A 313 -28.72 1.35 16.15
C ILE A 313 -28.85 1.41 17.68
N THR A 314 -28.50 0.31 18.35
CA THR A 314 -28.54 0.20 19.81
C THR A 314 -27.12 -0.11 20.31
N LYS A 315 -26.62 0.69 21.25
CA LYS A 315 -25.33 0.47 21.92
C LYS A 315 -25.55 0.26 23.43
N HIS A 316 -24.97 -0.80 24.00
CA HIS A 316 -25.21 -1.19 25.39
C HIS A 316 -26.71 -1.28 25.76
N GLY A 317 -27.55 -1.72 24.84
CA GLY A 317 -29.00 -1.80 25.03
C GLY A 317 -29.73 -0.47 24.92
N VAL A 318 -29.05 0.64 24.67
CA VAL A 318 -29.64 1.98 24.54
C VAL A 318 -29.65 2.39 23.06
N LYS A 319 -30.82 2.82 22.57
CA LYS A 319 -30.96 3.36 21.21
C LYS A 319 -30.15 4.64 21.05
N ILE A 320 -29.35 4.71 20.00
CA ILE A 320 -28.54 5.88 19.65
C ILE A 320 -28.82 6.32 18.22
N VAL A 321 -28.48 7.58 17.92
CA VAL A 321 -28.58 8.16 16.60
C VAL A 321 -27.29 8.92 16.30
N ASN A 322 -26.63 8.62 15.20
CA ASN A 322 -25.44 9.30 14.72
C ASN A 322 -25.78 10.11 13.45
N LYS A 323 -26.26 11.36 13.61
CA LYS A 323 -26.61 12.25 12.48
C LYS A 323 -25.39 12.88 11.81
N ASN A 324 -24.26 12.89 12.49
CA ASN A 324 -23.01 13.45 12.04
C ASN A 324 -21.82 12.83 12.82
N PRO A 325 -20.57 13.01 12.37
CA PRO A 325 -19.39 12.49 13.04
C PRO A 325 -19.22 12.93 14.48
N GLN A 326 -19.59 14.17 14.83
CA GLN A 326 -19.48 14.67 16.21
C GLN A 326 -20.39 13.91 17.18
N GLN A 327 -21.60 13.52 16.74
CA GLN A 327 -22.48 12.68 17.55
C GLN A 327 -21.95 11.25 17.66
N ALA A 328 -21.38 10.70 16.58
CA ALA A 328 -20.77 9.38 16.60
C ALA A 328 -19.60 9.33 17.61
N ILE A 329 -18.72 10.33 17.60
CA ILE A 329 -17.62 10.43 18.57
C ILE A 329 -18.17 10.49 20.01
N LYS A 330 -19.17 11.32 20.28
CA LYS A 330 -19.82 11.40 21.60
C LYS A 330 -20.49 10.09 22.02
N ASN A 331 -20.99 9.33 21.06
CA ASN A 331 -21.56 7.99 21.28
C ASN A 331 -20.48 6.89 21.36
N GLY A 332 -19.19 7.25 21.39
CA GLY A 332 -18.06 6.32 21.57
C GLY A 332 -17.69 5.54 20.31
N PHE A 333 -17.84 6.13 19.13
CA PHE A 333 -17.37 5.58 17.86
C PHE A 333 -16.08 6.28 17.40
N ALA A 334 -15.21 5.53 16.75
CA ALA A 334 -14.04 6.02 16.04
C ALA A 334 -14.02 5.47 14.61
N LEU A 335 -13.52 6.22 13.63
CA LEU A 335 -13.44 5.80 12.24
C LEU A 335 -12.04 6.05 11.68
N VAL A 336 -11.36 4.98 11.27
CA VAL A 336 -10.18 5.03 10.42
C VAL A 336 -10.61 4.81 8.99
N THR A 337 -10.33 5.76 8.11
CA THR A 337 -10.76 5.77 6.71
C THR A 337 -9.79 5.04 5.80
N GLU A 338 -10.28 4.51 4.67
CA GLU A 338 -9.50 3.78 3.67
C GLU A 338 -8.34 4.62 3.11
N GLU A 339 -8.63 5.86 2.66
CA GLU A 339 -7.63 6.75 2.05
C GLU A 339 -6.86 7.54 3.11
N ARG A 340 -5.79 6.93 3.64
CA ARG A 340 -4.96 7.51 4.69
C ARG A 340 -4.45 8.91 4.35
N ARG A 341 -3.91 9.12 3.13
CA ARG A 341 -3.27 10.37 2.73
C ARG A 341 -4.25 11.50 2.51
N GLU A 342 -5.43 11.21 1.97
CA GLU A 342 -6.42 12.23 1.61
C GLU A 342 -7.36 12.57 2.77
N THR A 343 -7.80 11.56 3.53
CA THR A 343 -8.81 11.73 4.57
C THR A 343 -8.31 11.39 5.98
N GLY A 344 -7.21 10.66 6.10
CA GLY A 344 -6.68 10.19 7.39
C GLY A 344 -5.71 11.15 8.07
N ILE A 345 -4.89 11.91 7.32
CA ILE A 345 -3.86 12.78 7.86
C ILE A 345 -3.92 14.20 7.32
N PHE A 346 -3.44 15.15 8.12
CA PHE A 346 -3.12 16.52 7.68
C PHE A 346 -1.61 16.58 7.41
N ALA A 347 -1.22 16.31 6.18
CA ALA A 347 0.15 16.05 5.76
C ALA A 347 1.17 17.13 6.17
N GLU A 348 0.79 18.40 6.07
CA GLU A 348 1.64 19.55 6.40
C GLU A 348 1.74 19.84 7.91
N LEU A 349 0.85 19.24 8.72
CA LEU A 349 0.85 19.42 10.17
C LEU A 349 1.76 18.42 10.88
N ASP A 350 2.22 18.79 12.06
CA ASP A 350 3.04 17.93 12.92
C ASP A 350 2.24 16.76 13.54
N ILE A 351 2.94 15.81 14.15
CA ILE A 351 2.35 14.65 14.82
C ILE A 351 1.43 15.11 15.94
N ARG A 352 1.78 16.17 16.67
CA ARG A 352 0.97 16.68 17.79
C ARG A 352 -0.43 17.07 17.33
N PHE A 353 -0.55 17.87 16.26
CA PHE A 353 -1.86 18.24 15.72
C PHE A 353 -2.60 17.04 15.18
N ASN A 354 -1.92 16.18 14.43
CA ASN A 354 -2.52 14.98 13.89
C ASN A 354 -3.03 14.03 14.99
N ALA A 355 -2.32 13.88 16.10
CA ALA A 355 -2.74 13.02 17.21
C ALA A 355 -3.92 13.59 18.01
N THR A 356 -4.00 14.92 18.15
CA THR A 356 -4.96 15.54 19.09
C THR A 356 -6.23 16.06 18.42
N LEU A 357 -6.30 16.07 17.08
CA LEU A 357 -7.36 16.75 16.32
C LEU A 357 -8.77 16.19 16.58
N ALA A 358 -8.94 14.86 16.74
CA ALA A 358 -10.25 14.26 16.95
C ALA A 358 -10.86 14.64 18.32
N ASN A 359 -10.02 15.04 19.26
CA ASN A 359 -10.41 15.48 20.61
C ASN A 359 -10.06 16.94 20.88
N ILE A 360 -9.99 17.78 19.84
CA ILE A 360 -9.49 19.16 19.88
C ILE A 360 -10.25 20.03 20.92
N ASP A 361 -11.53 19.75 21.11
CA ASP A 361 -12.38 20.50 22.04
C ASP A 361 -11.94 20.32 23.50
N SER A 362 -11.36 19.18 23.88
CA SER A 362 -10.84 18.92 25.23
C SER A 362 -9.59 19.74 25.56
N TYR A 363 -8.91 20.27 24.56
CA TYR A 363 -7.70 21.09 24.73
C TYR A 363 -7.99 22.58 24.76
N LYS A 364 -9.24 23.02 24.61
CA LYS A 364 -9.61 24.43 24.65
C LYS A 364 -9.44 25.03 26.03
N LYS A 365 -8.73 26.15 26.08
CA LYS A 365 -8.61 26.99 27.27
C LYS A 365 -9.20 28.36 26.92
N LEU A 366 -10.08 28.92 27.81
CA LEU A 366 -10.70 30.22 27.58
C LEU A 366 -11.40 30.33 26.20
N LEU A 367 -12.17 29.31 25.80
CA LEU A 367 -13.00 29.21 24.57
C LEU A 367 -12.23 29.20 23.24
N VAL A 368 -11.04 29.79 23.14
CA VAL A 368 -10.35 30.02 21.85
C VAL A 368 -8.91 29.49 21.82
N LEU A 369 -8.23 29.46 22.97
CA LEU A 369 -6.83 29.07 23.04
C LEU A 369 -6.68 27.58 23.29
N LEU A 370 -5.80 26.90 22.54
CA LEU A 370 -5.42 25.53 22.81
C LEU A 370 -4.38 25.47 23.94
N ASN A 371 -4.42 24.43 24.75
CA ASN A 371 -3.43 24.15 25.80
C ASN A 371 -2.29 23.27 25.27
N PRO A 372 -1.10 23.83 24.95
CA PRO A 372 -0.01 23.05 24.38
C PRO A 372 0.54 21.98 25.33
N LYS A 373 0.42 22.17 26.65
CA LYS A 373 0.94 21.23 27.65
C LYS A 373 0.15 19.92 27.64
N THR A 374 -1.19 20.00 27.63
CA THR A 374 -2.05 18.81 27.56
C THR A 374 -1.94 18.13 26.20
N MET A 375 -1.93 18.88 25.09
CA MET A 375 -1.69 18.33 23.75
C MET A 375 -0.35 17.56 23.68
N ASN A 376 0.72 18.13 24.25
CA ASN A 376 2.02 17.48 24.27
C ASN A 376 2.02 16.18 25.07
N ARG A 377 1.37 16.18 26.26
CA ARG A 377 1.25 14.98 27.09
C ARG A 377 0.52 13.85 26.37
N ASP A 378 -0.61 14.16 25.75
CA ASP A 378 -1.42 13.18 25.06
C ASP A 378 -0.76 12.70 23.75
N THR A 379 0.02 13.58 23.11
CA THR A 379 0.86 13.18 21.96
C THR A 379 1.99 12.24 22.40
N ASP A 380 2.64 12.52 23.54
CA ASP A 380 3.67 11.62 24.09
C ASP A 380 3.04 10.25 24.40
N TRP A 381 1.84 10.22 25.00
CA TRP A 381 1.12 8.96 25.19
C TRP A 381 0.84 8.21 23.88
N VAL A 382 0.41 8.91 22.82
CA VAL A 382 0.21 8.28 21.51
C VAL A 382 1.51 7.70 20.95
N ILE A 383 2.62 8.47 21.03
CA ILE A 383 3.93 8.01 20.54
C ILE A 383 4.36 6.76 21.28
N ASP A 384 4.27 6.75 22.61
CA ASP A 384 4.74 5.66 23.45
C ASP A 384 3.82 4.43 23.35
N SER A 385 2.49 4.62 23.51
CA SER A 385 1.52 3.52 23.49
C SER A 385 1.41 2.84 22.14
N MET A 386 1.49 3.61 21.06
CA MET A 386 1.45 3.10 19.69
C MET A 386 2.85 2.73 19.15
N ARG A 387 3.91 2.96 19.93
CA ARG A 387 5.32 2.73 19.52
C ARG A 387 5.62 3.40 18.19
N VAL A 388 5.29 4.70 18.07
CA VAL A 388 5.51 5.47 16.84
C VAL A 388 6.99 5.80 16.72
N LYS A 389 7.63 5.36 15.65
CA LYS A 389 9.04 5.70 15.37
C LYS A 389 9.09 7.11 14.76
N THR A 390 9.52 8.10 15.54
CA THR A 390 9.65 9.50 15.13
C THR A 390 10.79 10.20 15.85
N PRO A 391 11.50 11.16 15.22
CA PRO A 391 12.49 12.00 15.89
C PRO A 391 11.89 12.91 16.98
N SER A 392 10.68 13.43 16.75
CA SER A 392 9.98 14.31 17.71
C SER A 392 8.49 14.44 17.37
N LYS A 393 7.71 14.92 18.34
CA LYS A 393 6.28 15.23 18.14
C LYS A 393 6.04 16.44 17.21
N ALA A 394 7.04 17.27 16.94
CA ALA A 394 7.00 18.39 16.00
C ALA A 394 7.34 17.95 14.55
N THR A 395 7.65 16.68 14.31
CA THR A 395 7.91 16.13 12.98
C THR A 395 6.63 16.17 12.15
N LYS A 396 6.70 16.65 10.90
CA LYS A 396 5.56 16.59 9.98
C LYS A 396 5.15 15.15 9.72
N ILE A 397 3.86 14.84 9.79
CA ILE A 397 3.36 13.47 9.69
C ILE A 397 3.68 12.84 8.33
N GLN A 398 3.72 13.62 7.26
CA GLN A 398 4.05 13.13 5.91
C GLN A 398 5.45 12.51 5.79
N SER A 399 6.38 12.86 6.68
CA SER A 399 7.75 12.29 6.68
C SER A 399 7.85 10.92 7.36
N LEU A 400 6.78 10.46 8.04
CA LEU A 400 6.75 9.14 8.65
C LEU A 400 6.44 8.06 7.62
N SER A 401 6.91 6.82 7.91
CA SER A 401 6.47 5.64 7.15
C SER A 401 4.95 5.42 7.28
N GLY A 402 4.36 4.71 6.30
CA GLY A 402 2.93 4.43 6.30
C GLY A 402 2.42 3.78 7.58
N GLY A 403 3.14 2.81 8.13
CA GLY A 403 2.80 2.16 9.39
C GLY A 403 2.81 3.13 10.58
N ASN A 404 3.80 4.03 10.66
CA ASN A 404 3.85 5.04 11.72
C ASN A 404 2.74 6.09 11.58
N GLN A 405 2.40 6.51 10.36
CA GLN A 405 1.23 7.37 10.12
C GLN A 405 -0.05 6.69 10.61
N GLN A 406 -0.24 5.40 10.31
CA GLN A 406 -1.41 4.64 10.73
C GLN A 406 -1.52 4.55 12.26
N LYS A 407 -0.41 4.31 12.94
CA LYS A 407 -0.33 4.30 14.40
C LYS A 407 -0.75 5.64 15.01
N VAL A 408 -0.33 6.77 14.43
CA VAL A 408 -0.77 8.11 14.88
C VAL A 408 -2.28 8.28 14.67
N ILE A 409 -2.85 7.81 13.54
CA ILE A 409 -4.28 7.86 13.27
C ILE A 409 -5.06 7.04 14.30
N VAL A 410 -4.65 5.80 14.56
CA VAL A 410 -5.32 4.98 15.58
C VAL A 410 -5.19 5.60 16.95
N GLY A 411 -3.99 6.07 17.32
CA GLY A 411 -3.75 6.77 18.60
C GLY A 411 -4.60 8.03 18.77
N ARG A 412 -4.81 8.81 17.70
CA ARG A 412 -5.75 9.95 17.66
C ARG A 412 -7.14 9.56 18.12
N TRP A 413 -7.65 8.46 17.59
CA TRP A 413 -8.98 7.98 17.93
C TRP A 413 -9.05 7.39 19.33
N LEU A 414 -8.00 6.73 19.83
CA LEU A 414 -7.97 6.20 21.18
C LEU A 414 -8.02 7.31 22.24
N LEU A 415 -7.55 8.53 21.94
CA LEU A 415 -7.70 9.69 22.82
C LEU A 415 -9.17 10.14 22.99
N THR A 416 -10.10 9.67 22.17
CA THR A 416 -11.54 9.89 22.34
C THR A 416 -12.22 8.80 23.15
N GLU A 417 -11.47 7.81 23.64
CA GLU A 417 -11.94 6.67 24.45
C GLU A 417 -13.11 5.89 23.81
N PRO A 418 -13.02 5.48 22.53
CA PRO A 418 -14.13 4.83 21.85
C PRO A 418 -14.44 3.46 22.43
N ASP A 419 -15.73 3.04 22.38
CA ASP A 419 -16.15 1.66 22.63
C ASP A 419 -16.12 0.82 21.35
N VAL A 420 -16.39 1.47 20.21
CA VAL A 420 -16.45 0.84 18.87
C VAL A 420 -15.46 1.50 17.94
N LEU A 421 -14.55 0.71 17.38
CA LEU A 421 -13.61 1.15 16.35
C LEU A 421 -14.06 0.62 14.98
N LEU A 422 -14.26 1.54 14.05
CA LEU A 422 -14.56 1.27 12.64
C LEU A 422 -13.26 1.45 11.86
N LEU A 423 -12.72 0.37 11.31
CA LEU A 423 -11.42 0.36 10.62
C LEU A 423 -11.63 -0.02 9.16
N ASP A 424 -11.50 0.95 8.27
CA ASP A 424 -11.60 0.71 6.82
C ASP A 424 -10.22 0.54 6.21
N GLU A 425 -9.91 -0.67 5.75
CA GLU A 425 -8.62 -1.06 5.17
C GLU A 425 -7.41 -0.61 6.03
N PRO A 426 -7.38 -0.91 7.35
CA PRO A 426 -6.41 -0.31 8.28
C PRO A 426 -4.95 -0.64 7.96
N THR A 427 -4.70 -1.63 7.13
CA THR A 427 -3.38 -2.16 6.77
C THR A 427 -3.00 -1.88 5.33
N ARG A 428 -3.83 -1.14 4.58
CA ARG A 428 -3.59 -0.85 3.17
C ARG A 428 -2.34 0.03 2.98
N GLY A 429 -1.43 -0.43 2.12
CA GLY A 429 -0.21 0.31 1.78
C GLY A 429 0.80 0.47 2.92
N ILE A 430 0.80 -0.47 3.88
CA ILE A 430 1.83 -0.60 4.90
C ILE A 430 2.58 -1.92 4.75
N ASP A 431 3.80 -1.97 5.28
CA ASP A 431 4.66 -3.15 5.20
C ASP A 431 4.20 -4.28 6.14
N VAL A 432 4.73 -5.49 5.91
CA VAL A 432 4.30 -6.72 6.61
C VAL A 432 4.53 -6.64 8.11
N GLY A 433 5.66 -6.06 8.54
CA GLY A 433 5.96 -5.92 9.96
C GLY A 433 5.04 -4.93 10.65
N ALA A 434 4.72 -3.79 9.99
CA ALA A 434 3.78 -2.82 10.51
C ALA A 434 2.33 -3.36 10.49
N LYS A 435 1.94 -4.19 9.50
CA LYS A 435 0.66 -4.90 9.51
C LYS A 435 0.51 -5.77 10.76
N TYR A 436 1.54 -6.58 11.08
CA TYR A 436 1.53 -7.41 12.28
C TYR A 436 1.33 -6.58 13.56
N GLU A 437 1.99 -5.42 13.67
CA GLU A 437 1.83 -4.53 14.83
C GLU A 437 0.41 -3.94 14.93
N ILE A 438 -0.23 -3.64 13.79
CA ILE A 438 -1.64 -3.19 13.78
C ILE A 438 -2.59 -4.34 14.19
N TYR A 439 -2.35 -5.57 13.72
CA TYR A 439 -3.16 -6.73 14.16
C TYR A 439 -3.01 -6.98 15.66
N GLN A 440 -1.78 -6.91 16.19
CA GLN A 440 -1.55 -7.04 17.63
C GLN A 440 -2.29 -5.96 18.41
N LEU A 441 -2.24 -4.71 17.95
CA LEU A 441 -2.96 -3.60 18.56
C LEU A 441 -4.48 -3.83 18.55
N MET A 442 -5.05 -4.35 17.46
CA MET A 442 -6.48 -4.67 17.40
C MET A 442 -6.86 -5.75 18.41
N ILE A 443 -6.05 -6.81 18.53
CA ILE A 443 -6.26 -7.88 19.51
C ILE A 443 -6.16 -7.34 20.93
N ASP A 444 -5.18 -6.48 21.22
CA ASP A 444 -5.00 -5.84 22.54
C ASP A 444 -6.21 -4.93 22.89
N LEU A 445 -6.73 -4.18 21.93
CA LEU A 445 -7.93 -3.37 22.10
C LEU A 445 -9.17 -4.23 22.33
N ALA A 446 -9.32 -5.32 21.60
CA ALA A 446 -10.40 -6.29 21.80
C ALA A 446 -10.30 -6.95 23.19
N ASN A 447 -9.11 -7.34 23.66
CA ASN A 447 -8.86 -7.84 25.01
C ASN A 447 -9.28 -6.82 26.08
N ASN A 448 -9.18 -5.52 25.80
CA ASN A 448 -9.65 -4.45 26.65
C ASN A 448 -11.16 -4.15 26.51
N GLY A 449 -11.92 -5.05 25.88
CA GLY A 449 -13.38 -4.99 25.75
C GLY A 449 -13.89 -4.04 24.68
N LYS A 450 -13.04 -3.50 23.80
CA LYS A 450 -13.48 -2.71 22.64
C LYS A 450 -14.08 -3.62 21.58
N GLY A 451 -15.12 -3.15 20.89
CA GLY A 451 -15.63 -3.81 19.68
C GLY A 451 -14.96 -3.21 18.44
N ILE A 452 -14.55 -4.05 17.51
CA ILE A 452 -13.86 -3.63 16.30
C ILE A 452 -14.62 -4.15 15.09
N ILE A 453 -14.91 -3.28 14.13
CA ILE A 453 -15.40 -3.64 12.79
C ILE A 453 -14.28 -3.33 11.81
N MET A 454 -13.76 -4.35 11.15
CA MET A 454 -12.63 -4.24 10.21
C MET A 454 -13.07 -4.60 8.80
N VAL A 455 -13.04 -3.63 7.89
CA VAL A 455 -13.11 -3.90 6.44
C VAL A 455 -11.71 -4.24 5.94
N SER A 456 -11.58 -5.31 5.17
CA SER A 456 -10.37 -5.62 4.42
C SER A 456 -10.69 -6.27 3.08
N SER A 457 -9.93 -5.92 2.06
CA SER A 457 -9.92 -6.57 0.74
C SER A 457 -9.01 -7.81 0.71
N GLU A 458 -8.14 -7.96 1.71
CA GLU A 458 -7.23 -9.10 1.83
C GLU A 458 -7.90 -10.23 2.63
N MET A 459 -8.35 -11.28 1.92
CA MET A 459 -9.00 -12.43 2.56
C MET A 459 -8.17 -13.09 3.68
N PRO A 460 -6.83 -13.25 3.53
CA PRO A 460 -6.00 -13.78 4.61
C PRO A 460 -6.04 -12.95 5.90
N GLU A 461 -6.19 -11.61 5.82
CA GLU A 461 -6.33 -10.75 7.00
C GLU A 461 -7.62 -11.05 7.75
N LEU A 462 -8.74 -11.13 7.02
CA LEU A 462 -10.03 -11.44 7.62
C LEU A 462 -10.00 -12.81 8.31
N LEU A 463 -9.47 -13.83 7.64
CA LEU A 463 -9.37 -15.18 8.20
C LEU A 463 -8.38 -15.28 9.37
N GLY A 464 -7.31 -14.45 9.37
CA GLY A 464 -6.26 -14.49 10.39
C GLY A 464 -6.57 -13.71 11.67
N VAL A 465 -7.36 -12.63 11.58
CA VAL A 465 -7.49 -11.66 12.67
C VAL A 465 -8.91 -11.57 13.25
N THR A 466 -9.96 -11.85 12.45
CA THR A 466 -11.35 -11.63 12.88
C THR A 466 -11.98 -12.83 13.58
N ASP A 467 -13.04 -12.61 14.35
CA ASP A 467 -13.81 -13.66 15.03
C ASP A 467 -14.96 -14.18 14.18
N ARG A 468 -15.71 -13.27 13.57
CA ARG A 468 -16.73 -13.52 12.57
C ARG A 468 -16.49 -12.62 11.36
N ILE A 469 -17.03 -13.03 10.22
CA ILE A 469 -16.95 -12.25 8.98
C ILE A 469 -18.36 -12.00 8.47
N MET A 470 -18.74 -10.73 8.39
CA MET A 470 -19.93 -10.24 7.71
C MET A 470 -19.62 -10.07 6.23
N VAL A 471 -20.38 -10.70 5.36
CA VAL A 471 -20.16 -10.65 3.91
C VAL A 471 -21.20 -9.77 3.26
N MET A 472 -20.74 -8.71 2.59
CA MET A 472 -21.57 -7.77 1.82
C MET A 472 -21.61 -8.14 0.35
N SER A 473 -22.80 -8.02 -0.27
CA SER A 473 -23.02 -8.21 -1.71
C SER A 473 -24.03 -7.18 -2.19
N ASP A 474 -23.65 -6.34 -3.12
CA ASP A 474 -24.50 -5.27 -3.70
C ASP A 474 -25.30 -4.47 -2.66
N GLY A 475 -24.64 -3.97 -1.62
CA GLY A 475 -25.23 -3.16 -0.57
C GLY A 475 -26.09 -3.92 0.45
N ARG A 476 -26.17 -5.24 0.38
CA ARG A 476 -26.94 -6.09 1.29
C ARG A 476 -26.06 -7.04 2.07
N LEU A 477 -26.55 -7.46 3.22
CA LEU A 477 -25.92 -8.51 3.99
C LEU A 477 -26.21 -9.87 3.34
N ALA A 478 -25.16 -10.53 2.83
CA ALA A 478 -25.27 -11.86 2.24
C ALA A 478 -25.23 -12.98 3.28
N GLY A 479 -24.51 -12.79 4.39
CA GLY A 479 -24.39 -13.69 5.52
C GLY A 479 -23.34 -13.25 6.52
N ILE A 480 -23.33 -13.88 7.71
CA ILE A 480 -22.28 -13.75 8.72
C ILE A 480 -21.78 -15.18 9.02
N VAL A 481 -20.48 -15.38 8.96
CA VAL A 481 -19.83 -16.69 9.16
C VAL A 481 -18.82 -16.62 10.30
N ASP A 482 -18.64 -17.73 11.03
CA ASP A 482 -17.58 -17.87 12.02
C ASP A 482 -16.24 -18.08 11.31
N THR A 483 -15.24 -17.30 11.65
CA THR A 483 -13.93 -17.34 10.98
C THR A 483 -13.23 -18.70 11.10
N LYS A 484 -13.49 -19.44 12.21
CA LYS A 484 -12.90 -20.77 12.43
C LYS A 484 -13.58 -21.88 11.61
N GLN A 485 -14.76 -21.62 11.08
CA GLN A 485 -15.61 -22.62 10.41
C GLN A 485 -15.80 -22.32 8.91
N THR A 486 -15.20 -21.26 8.40
CA THR A 486 -15.33 -20.82 7.01
C THR A 486 -14.01 -20.88 6.25
N ASN A 487 -14.08 -20.71 4.95
CA ASN A 487 -12.94 -20.62 4.04
C ASN A 487 -13.17 -19.54 2.98
N GLN A 488 -12.15 -19.26 2.19
CA GLN A 488 -12.20 -18.25 1.15
C GLN A 488 -13.30 -18.51 0.11
N GLU A 489 -13.54 -19.75 -0.27
CA GLU A 489 -14.54 -20.11 -1.30
C GLU A 489 -15.95 -19.80 -0.83
N GLU A 490 -16.28 -20.11 0.42
CA GLU A 490 -17.59 -19.82 1.02
C GLU A 490 -17.84 -18.31 1.11
N ILE A 491 -16.83 -17.53 1.55
CA ILE A 491 -16.93 -16.06 1.62
C ILE A 491 -17.14 -15.48 0.22
N MET A 492 -16.40 -15.95 -0.79
CA MET A 492 -16.55 -15.49 -2.18
C MET A 492 -17.92 -15.86 -2.76
N ARG A 493 -18.45 -17.05 -2.46
CA ARG A 493 -19.81 -17.44 -2.86
C ARG A 493 -20.88 -16.51 -2.26
N LEU A 494 -20.74 -16.15 -0.99
CA LEU A 494 -21.63 -15.17 -0.35
C LEU A 494 -21.48 -13.78 -0.97
N ALA A 495 -20.25 -13.33 -1.25
CA ALA A 495 -19.98 -12.03 -1.85
C ALA A 495 -20.59 -11.88 -3.26
N ALA A 496 -20.81 -12.96 -3.98
CA ALA A 496 -21.45 -12.98 -5.29
C ALA A 496 -22.98 -13.20 -5.26
N LYS A 497 -23.60 -13.32 -4.07
CA LYS A 497 -24.98 -13.76 -3.92
C LYS A 497 -26.04 -12.88 -4.58
N TYR A 498 -25.82 -11.58 -4.66
CA TYR A 498 -26.77 -10.59 -5.17
C TYR A 498 -26.28 -9.84 -6.42
N LEU A 499 -25.25 -10.38 -7.10
CA LEU A 499 -24.73 -9.86 -8.37
C LEU A 499 -25.57 -10.29 -9.56
#